data_be22d8ea4b1527b543c54aac347fbe1c
#
_entry.id   be22d8ea4b1527b543c54aac347fbe1c
#
_cell.length_a   1.000
_cell.length_b   1.000
_cell.length_c   1.000
_cell.angle_alpha   90.00
_cell.angle_beta   90.00
_cell.angle_gamma   90.00
#
_symmetry.space_group_name_H-M   'P 1'
#
loop_
_entity.id
_entity.type
_entity.pdbx_description
1 polymer ?
#
loop_
_entity_poly.entity_id
_entity_poly.type
_entity_poly.pdbx_seq_one_letter_code
_entity_poly.pdbx_strand_id
1 'polypeptide(L)'
;LSVLVLAGYTNGGLNVLITNPRDTDGFVKEIRKWRFTFFNGVNTLYESLLNHPEIKSVNFDFMKLSGTGGSACRQSTAERWQELTGNVLLEGYGLSETSPSVSVSPSYLTKFNGFVGLPVPSTEISIRDETGKQVRRGAPGEICVKGPQVMQGYWNNEEATKEAIDEEGFFKTGDIGTLNSDGFIKIVDRKKDMILVSGFNVYPNEIEDVVSLHPEIIEAACIGVDDEKTGEAVKLFVVKNNPSLSADEVMDYCRDNFTGYKVPKHIEFIDELPKSNVGKVLRRSLRE
;
A
#
# COMPACT_ATOMS: atom_id res chain seq x y z
N LEU A 1 6.63 13.03 -8.63
CA LEU A 1 7.40 13.89 -9.54
C LEU A 1 8.81 13.32 -9.78
N SER A 2 9.62 13.09 -8.73
CA SER A 2 11.06 12.74 -8.85
C SER A 2 11.29 11.44 -9.61
N VAL A 3 10.65 10.34 -9.19
CA VAL A 3 10.86 8.99 -9.78
C VAL A 3 10.40 8.90 -11.24
N LEU A 4 9.30 9.53 -11.58
CA LEU A 4 8.71 9.36 -12.90
C LEU A 4 9.13 10.49 -13.86
N VAL A 5 8.77 11.72 -13.53
CA VAL A 5 8.95 12.84 -14.44
C VAL A 5 10.41 13.22 -14.56
N LEU A 6 11.10 13.48 -13.43
CA LEU A 6 12.50 13.91 -13.47
C LEU A 6 13.42 12.79 -13.95
N ALA A 7 13.26 11.56 -13.44
CA ALA A 7 14.09 10.44 -13.89
C ALA A 7 13.84 10.10 -15.38
N GLY A 8 12.59 10.13 -15.84
CA GLY A 8 12.28 9.98 -17.26
C GLY A 8 12.93 11.05 -18.11
N TYR A 9 12.86 12.31 -17.68
CA TYR A 9 13.44 13.44 -18.39
C TYR A 9 14.98 13.37 -18.46
N THR A 10 15.64 13.07 -17.33
CA THR A 10 17.12 12.98 -17.28
C THR A 10 17.67 11.83 -18.14
N ASN A 11 16.85 10.80 -18.41
CA ASN A 11 17.21 9.70 -19.30
C ASN A 11 16.77 9.94 -20.76
N GLY A 12 16.36 11.15 -21.12
CA GLY A 12 15.92 11.50 -22.46
C GLY A 12 14.55 10.92 -22.84
N GLY A 13 13.76 10.51 -21.86
CA GLY A 13 12.44 9.95 -22.08
C GLY A 13 11.37 11.02 -22.30
N LEU A 14 10.39 10.72 -23.16
CA LEU A 14 9.17 11.51 -23.32
C LEU A 14 8.20 11.21 -22.17
N ASN A 15 7.85 12.22 -21.39
CA ASN A 15 6.82 12.09 -20.36
C ASN A 15 5.46 12.52 -20.91
N VAL A 16 4.48 11.62 -20.90
CA VAL A 16 3.09 11.91 -21.22
C VAL A 16 2.33 12.16 -19.91
N LEU A 17 1.90 13.40 -19.70
CA LEU A 17 1.21 13.84 -18.50
C LEU A 17 -0.31 13.80 -18.71
N ILE A 18 -1.01 12.96 -17.95
CA ILE A 18 -2.46 12.87 -17.97
C ILE A 18 -3.00 13.63 -16.76
N THR A 19 -3.72 14.71 -17.04
CA THR A 19 -4.15 15.67 -16.01
C THR A 19 -5.31 15.19 -15.15
N ASN A 20 -6.16 14.31 -15.69
CA ASN A 20 -7.29 13.74 -14.95
C ASN A 20 -7.28 12.20 -15.03
N PRO A 21 -6.65 11.49 -14.08
CA PRO A 21 -6.61 10.03 -14.07
C PRO A 21 -7.96 9.37 -13.73
N ARG A 22 -8.98 10.15 -13.32
CA ARG A 22 -10.34 9.64 -13.06
C ARG A 22 -11.19 9.57 -14.32
N ASP A 23 -10.83 10.32 -15.35
CA ASP A 23 -11.42 10.18 -16.69
C ASP A 23 -10.83 8.97 -17.38
N THR A 24 -11.37 7.78 -17.07
CA THR A 24 -10.86 6.51 -17.58
C THR A 24 -11.00 6.42 -19.11
N ASP A 25 -12.07 6.99 -19.70
CA ASP A 25 -12.24 7.02 -21.15
C ASP A 25 -11.16 7.87 -21.82
N GLY A 26 -10.89 9.06 -21.29
CA GLY A 26 -9.80 9.91 -21.75
C GLY A 26 -8.44 9.25 -21.57
N PHE A 27 -8.24 8.57 -20.44
CA PHE A 27 -7.00 7.85 -20.14
C PHE A 27 -6.75 6.74 -21.17
N VAL A 28 -7.74 5.88 -21.46
CA VAL A 28 -7.63 4.81 -22.46
C VAL A 28 -7.33 5.35 -23.87
N LYS A 29 -7.90 6.52 -24.22
CA LYS A 29 -7.56 7.20 -25.50
C LYS A 29 -6.09 7.62 -25.55
N GLU A 30 -5.55 8.18 -24.47
CA GLU A 30 -4.13 8.53 -24.41
C GLU A 30 -3.22 7.31 -24.44
N ILE A 31 -3.59 6.21 -23.76
CA ILE A 31 -2.85 4.93 -23.84
C ILE A 31 -2.77 4.43 -25.28
N ARG A 32 -3.86 4.49 -26.04
CA ARG A 32 -3.88 4.08 -27.46
C ARG A 32 -3.03 4.94 -28.36
N LYS A 33 -2.96 6.23 -28.06
CA LYS A 33 -2.23 7.23 -28.87
C LYS A 33 -0.72 7.10 -28.69
N TRP A 34 -0.29 6.90 -27.44
CA TRP A 34 1.13 6.90 -27.08
C TRP A 34 1.61 5.47 -26.86
N ARG A 35 2.59 5.04 -27.60
CA ARG A 35 3.24 3.73 -27.44
C ARG A 35 4.26 3.80 -26.30
N PHE A 36 3.78 3.99 -25.06
CA PHE A 36 4.64 4.15 -23.91
C PHE A 36 5.33 2.82 -23.53
N THR A 37 6.55 2.93 -23.05
CA THR A 37 7.39 1.80 -22.64
C THR A 37 7.36 1.57 -21.13
N PHE A 38 6.97 2.57 -20.37
CA PHE A 38 6.85 2.53 -18.93
C PHE A 38 5.53 3.16 -18.49
N PHE A 39 4.81 2.45 -17.65
CA PHE A 39 3.58 2.90 -17.03
C PHE A 39 3.65 2.72 -15.53
N ASN A 40 3.26 3.75 -14.77
CA ASN A 40 3.18 3.66 -13.32
C ASN A 40 1.86 4.27 -12.84
N GLY A 41 1.20 3.56 -11.93
CA GLY A 41 -0.06 3.97 -11.36
C GLY A 41 -0.23 3.50 -9.92
N VAL A 42 -1.35 3.85 -9.32
CA VAL A 42 -1.80 3.30 -8.04
C VAL A 42 -2.79 2.17 -8.28
N ASN A 43 -3.02 1.31 -7.28
CA ASN A 43 -3.91 0.16 -7.43
C ASN A 43 -5.29 0.53 -7.99
N THR A 44 -5.91 1.61 -7.50
CA THR A 44 -7.23 2.07 -7.96
C THR A 44 -7.25 2.50 -9.43
N LEU A 45 -6.16 3.03 -9.97
CA LEU A 45 -6.04 3.35 -11.38
C LEU A 45 -5.99 2.07 -12.23
N TYR A 46 -5.19 1.08 -11.81
CA TYR A 46 -5.14 -0.21 -12.48
C TYR A 46 -6.51 -0.91 -12.48
N GLU A 47 -7.20 -0.92 -11.36
CA GLU A 47 -8.57 -1.45 -11.25
C GLU A 47 -9.54 -0.76 -12.23
N SER A 48 -9.50 0.57 -12.27
CA SER A 48 -10.34 1.37 -13.17
C SER A 48 -10.05 1.04 -14.64
N LEU A 49 -8.78 0.94 -15.02
CA LEU A 49 -8.38 0.57 -16.38
C LEU A 49 -8.78 -0.88 -16.72
N LEU A 50 -8.55 -1.84 -15.82
CA LEU A 50 -8.89 -3.25 -16.02
C LEU A 50 -10.39 -3.49 -16.17
N ASN A 51 -11.22 -2.64 -15.58
CA ASN A 51 -12.68 -2.70 -15.69
C ASN A 51 -13.23 -1.92 -16.90
N HIS A 52 -12.39 -1.18 -17.60
CA HIS A 52 -12.81 -0.43 -18.78
C HIS A 52 -13.12 -1.38 -19.96
N PRO A 53 -14.30 -1.27 -20.61
CA PRO A 53 -14.72 -2.22 -21.65
C PRO A 53 -13.75 -2.31 -22.84
N GLU A 54 -13.09 -1.21 -23.17
CA GLU A 54 -12.20 -1.14 -24.32
C GLU A 54 -10.73 -1.45 -24.01
N ILE A 55 -10.37 -1.74 -22.75
CA ILE A 55 -8.96 -1.93 -22.36
C ILE A 55 -8.31 -3.13 -23.10
N LYS A 56 -9.09 -4.18 -23.31
CA LYS A 56 -8.63 -5.40 -24.04
C LYS A 56 -8.27 -5.14 -25.50
N SER A 57 -8.71 -4.03 -26.08
CA SER A 57 -8.38 -3.64 -27.46
C SER A 57 -7.15 -2.73 -27.55
N VAL A 58 -6.54 -2.40 -26.44
CA VAL A 58 -5.30 -1.63 -26.38
C VAL A 58 -4.12 -2.55 -26.66
N ASN A 59 -3.20 -2.10 -27.51
CA ASN A 59 -1.94 -2.81 -27.75
C ASN A 59 -0.90 -2.39 -26.72
N PHE A 60 -0.44 -3.36 -25.91
CA PHE A 60 0.58 -3.17 -24.87
C PHE A 60 1.98 -3.70 -25.25
N ASP A 61 2.20 -4.17 -26.50
CA ASP A 61 3.46 -4.78 -26.95
C ASP A 61 4.69 -3.88 -26.76
N PHE A 62 4.50 -2.57 -26.69
CA PHE A 62 5.58 -1.60 -26.47
C PHE A 62 5.94 -1.42 -25.00
N MET A 63 5.06 -1.84 -24.09
CA MET A 63 5.27 -1.67 -22.67
C MET A 63 6.33 -2.65 -22.17
N LYS A 64 7.39 -2.13 -21.57
CA LYS A 64 8.50 -2.90 -21.02
C LYS A 64 8.39 -3.07 -19.50
N LEU A 65 7.85 -2.08 -18.83
CA LEU A 65 7.74 -2.05 -17.38
C LEU A 65 6.40 -1.46 -16.93
N SER A 66 5.81 -2.10 -15.95
CA SER A 66 4.66 -1.59 -15.20
C SER A 66 5.02 -1.46 -13.74
N GLY A 67 4.79 -0.28 -13.16
CA GLY A 67 5.10 -0.01 -11.77
C GLY A 67 3.89 0.43 -10.96
N THR A 68 3.90 0.14 -9.68
CA THR A 68 2.91 0.64 -8.73
C THR A 68 3.59 1.12 -7.45
N GLY A 69 2.97 2.06 -6.76
CA GLY A 69 3.48 2.58 -5.50
C GLY A 69 2.55 3.62 -4.90
N GLY A 70 2.85 4.05 -3.66
CA GLY A 70 2.02 5.01 -2.92
C GLY A 70 0.81 4.41 -2.21
N SER A 71 0.40 3.21 -2.56
CA SER A 71 -0.58 2.38 -1.85
C SER A 71 -0.28 0.91 -2.10
N ALA A 72 -0.75 0.01 -1.23
CA ALA A 72 -0.63 -1.42 -1.45
C ALA A 72 -1.31 -1.84 -2.76
N CYS A 73 -0.69 -2.76 -3.49
CA CYS A 73 -1.26 -3.36 -4.68
C CYS A 73 -1.92 -4.69 -4.32
N ARG A 74 -3.13 -4.90 -4.80
CA ARG A 74 -3.83 -6.18 -4.61
C ARG A 74 -3.27 -7.23 -5.57
N GLN A 75 -3.12 -8.45 -5.09
CA GLN A 75 -2.65 -9.56 -5.92
C GLN A 75 -3.54 -9.78 -7.15
N SER A 76 -4.86 -9.76 -6.97
CA SER A 76 -5.82 -9.91 -8.07
C SER A 76 -5.66 -8.83 -9.16
N THR A 77 -5.39 -7.60 -8.78
CA THR A 77 -5.11 -6.50 -9.72
C THR A 77 -3.83 -6.77 -10.49
N ALA A 78 -2.77 -7.17 -9.80
CA ALA A 78 -1.48 -7.45 -10.42
C ALA A 78 -1.55 -8.64 -11.39
N GLU A 79 -2.24 -9.70 -11.03
CA GLU A 79 -2.46 -10.88 -11.87
C GLU A 79 -3.25 -10.53 -13.13
N ARG A 80 -4.40 -9.84 -13.00
CA ARG A 80 -5.20 -9.38 -14.14
C ARG A 80 -4.43 -8.43 -15.06
N TRP A 81 -3.58 -7.57 -14.48
CA TRP A 81 -2.72 -6.69 -15.28
C TRP A 81 -1.67 -7.48 -16.06
N GLN A 82 -1.05 -8.47 -15.42
CA GLN A 82 -0.09 -9.34 -16.09
C GLN A 82 -0.73 -10.19 -17.18
N GLU A 83 -1.94 -10.71 -16.97
CA GLU A 83 -2.71 -11.43 -17.99
C GLU A 83 -3.03 -10.55 -19.21
N LEU A 84 -3.39 -9.29 -18.96
CA LEU A 84 -3.74 -8.33 -20.01
C LEU A 84 -2.53 -7.89 -20.83
N THR A 85 -1.39 -7.64 -20.17
CA THR A 85 -0.26 -6.90 -20.76
C THR A 85 1.00 -7.72 -20.94
N GLY A 86 1.07 -8.92 -20.33
CA GLY A 86 2.29 -9.73 -20.25
C GLY A 86 3.34 -9.17 -19.27
N ASN A 87 3.10 -8.01 -18.64
CA ASN A 87 4.06 -7.36 -17.74
C ASN A 87 3.72 -7.57 -16.28
N VAL A 88 4.71 -7.94 -15.48
CA VAL A 88 4.59 -7.99 -14.02
C VAL A 88 4.42 -6.57 -13.48
N LEU A 89 3.50 -6.41 -12.54
CA LEU A 89 3.33 -5.16 -11.84
C LEU A 89 4.37 -5.06 -10.70
N LEU A 90 5.36 -4.21 -10.88
CA LEU A 90 6.48 -4.04 -9.95
C LEU A 90 6.13 -3.00 -8.89
N GLU A 91 6.27 -3.37 -7.61
CA GLU A 91 6.01 -2.43 -6.53
C GLU A 91 7.24 -1.61 -6.16
N GLY A 92 7.00 -0.36 -5.77
CA GLY A 92 7.98 0.51 -5.17
C GLY A 92 7.45 1.15 -3.89
N TYR A 93 8.31 1.31 -2.90
CA TYR A 93 8.02 1.97 -1.64
C TYR A 93 8.90 3.18 -1.42
N GLY A 94 8.30 4.19 -0.82
CA GLY A 94 9.01 5.40 -0.44
C GLY A 94 8.10 6.48 0.13
N LEU A 95 8.73 7.51 0.65
CA LEU A 95 8.11 8.65 1.30
C LEU A 95 8.71 9.96 0.75
N SER A 96 8.05 11.08 1.01
CA SER A 96 8.62 12.41 0.67
C SER A 96 9.96 12.63 1.37
N GLU A 97 10.07 12.16 2.60
CA GLU A 97 11.25 12.21 3.45
C GLU A 97 12.43 11.36 2.92
N THR A 98 12.20 10.49 1.95
CA THR A 98 13.23 9.64 1.33
C THR A 98 13.43 9.92 -0.16
N SER A 99 12.96 11.04 -0.71
CA SER A 99 13.23 11.69 -2.01
C SER A 99 13.00 10.87 -3.29
N PRO A 100 11.99 10.07 -3.48
CA PRO A 100 11.11 9.43 -2.54
C PRO A 100 11.44 7.95 -2.26
N SER A 101 12.36 7.31 -3.03
CA SER A 101 12.48 5.85 -3.09
C SER A 101 13.27 5.24 -1.96
N VAL A 102 12.69 4.24 -1.31
CA VAL A 102 13.33 3.36 -0.33
C VAL A 102 13.66 2.01 -0.96
N SER A 103 12.67 1.43 -1.64
CA SER A 103 12.82 0.13 -2.30
C SER A 103 12.05 0.05 -3.60
N VAL A 104 12.44 -0.90 -4.45
CA VAL A 104 11.76 -1.20 -5.71
C VAL A 104 11.88 -2.69 -6.04
N SER A 105 10.83 -3.26 -6.58
CA SER A 105 10.82 -4.64 -7.06
C SER A 105 11.77 -4.79 -8.26
N PRO A 106 12.66 -5.80 -8.25
CA PRO A 106 13.57 -6.03 -9.37
C PRO A 106 12.83 -6.39 -10.65
N SER A 107 13.33 -5.90 -11.79
CA SER A 107 12.71 -6.13 -13.11
C SER A 107 12.80 -7.59 -13.61
N TYR A 108 13.59 -8.43 -12.96
CA TYR A 108 13.68 -9.86 -13.29
C TYR A 108 12.56 -10.70 -12.67
N LEU A 109 11.69 -10.12 -11.85
CA LEU A 109 10.54 -10.85 -11.31
C LEU A 109 9.60 -11.26 -12.45
N THR A 110 9.19 -12.52 -12.42
CA THR A 110 8.26 -13.10 -13.40
C THR A 110 6.82 -13.14 -12.90
N LYS A 111 6.62 -12.86 -11.61
CA LYS A 111 5.30 -12.81 -10.95
C LYS A 111 5.29 -11.75 -9.85
N PHE A 112 4.13 -11.19 -9.62
CA PHE A 112 3.87 -10.36 -8.44
C PHE A 112 4.09 -11.19 -7.17
N ASN A 113 4.78 -10.63 -6.19
CA ASN A 113 5.15 -11.35 -4.97
C ASN A 113 4.65 -10.70 -3.67
N GLY A 114 3.96 -9.55 -3.74
CA GLY A 114 3.42 -8.84 -2.58
C GLY A 114 4.46 -8.19 -1.67
N PHE A 115 5.69 -8.00 -2.17
CA PHE A 115 6.77 -7.27 -1.50
C PHE A 115 7.05 -5.96 -2.24
N VAL A 116 7.35 -4.91 -1.50
CA VAL A 116 7.68 -3.60 -2.08
C VAL A 116 9.13 -3.51 -2.59
N GLY A 117 9.77 -4.65 -2.78
CA GLY A 117 11.06 -4.81 -3.43
C GLY A 117 12.25 -4.85 -2.49
N LEU A 118 13.43 -4.64 -3.09
CA LEU A 118 14.73 -4.56 -2.43
C LEU A 118 15.11 -3.09 -2.20
N PRO A 119 15.91 -2.78 -1.17
CA PRO A 119 16.43 -1.42 -0.97
C PRO A 119 17.12 -0.90 -2.23
N VAL A 120 16.91 0.37 -2.55
CA VAL A 120 17.67 1.01 -3.64
C VAL A 120 19.16 1.15 -3.27
N PRO A 121 20.07 1.33 -4.23
CA PRO A 121 21.51 1.42 -3.96
C PRO A 121 21.84 2.42 -2.84
N SER A 122 22.83 2.07 -2.01
CA SER A 122 23.29 2.88 -0.87
C SER A 122 22.26 3.13 0.23
N THR A 123 21.22 2.28 0.31
CA THR A 123 20.16 2.37 1.31
C THR A 123 20.25 1.21 2.30
N GLU A 124 20.31 1.54 3.57
CA GLU A 124 20.27 0.59 4.67
C GLU A 124 18.86 0.55 5.26
N ILE A 125 18.36 -0.66 5.53
CA ILE A 125 17.06 -0.90 6.17
C ILE A 125 17.27 -1.63 7.49
N SER A 126 16.69 -1.10 8.54
CA SER A 126 16.58 -1.73 9.86
C SER A 126 15.13 -1.86 10.25
N ILE A 127 14.69 -3.06 10.60
CA ILE A 127 13.34 -3.26 11.16
C ILE A 127 13.51 -3.26 12.68
N ARG A 128 12.82 -2.35 13.38
CA ARG A 128 13.04 -2.09 14.80
C ARG A 128 11.78 -2.22 15.64
N ASP A 129 11.91 -2.71 16.84
CA ASP A 129 10.85 -2.75 17.84
C ASP A 129 10.62 -1.36 18.49
N GLU A 130 9.68 -1.28 19.42
CA GLU A 130 9.34 -0.05 20.12
C GLU A 130 10.49 0.50 21.00
N THR A 131 11.46 -0.34 21.35
CA THR A 131 12.67 0.06 22.09
C THR A 131 13.79 0.56 21.18
N GLY A 132 13.57 0.55 19.85
CA GLY A 132 14.57 0.93 18.84
C GLY A 132 15.57 -0.17 18.50
N LYS A 133 15.43 -1.38 19.05
CA LYS A 133 16.31 -2.50 18.75
C LYS A 133 15.88 -3.21 17.48
N GLN A 134 16.87 -3.61 16.69
CA GLN A 134 16.61 -4.40 15.48
C GLN A 134 15.98 -5.76 15.84
N VAL A 135 14.88 -6.08 15.17
CA VAL A 135 14.19 -7.36 15.32
C VAL A 135 14.84 -8.45 14.46
N ARG A 136 14.55 -9.73 14.78
CA ARG A 136 14.98 -10.84 13.91
C ARG A 136 14.32 -10.75 12.53
N ARG A 137 14.98 -11.23 11.49
CA ARG A 137 14.41 -11.30 10.14
C ARG A 137 13.07 -12.04 10.14
N GLY A 138 12.11 -11.49 9.42
CA GLY A 138 10.74 -11.98 9.34
C GLY A 138 9.82 -11.51 10.47
N ALA A 139 10.35 -10.97 11.58
CA ALA A 139 9.52 -10.35 12.60
C ALA A 139 9.09 -8.94 12.17
N PRO A 140 7.86 -8.51 12.51
CA PRO A 140 7.39 -7.17 12.22
C PRO A 140 8.03 -6.15 13.16
N GLY A 141 8.23 -4.94 12.66
CA GLY A 141 8.71 -3.78 13.39
C GLY A 141 8.67 -2.54 12.52
N GLU A 142 9.01 -1.39 13.09
CA GLU A 142 9.08 -0.15 12.33
C GLU A 142 10.22 -0.19 11.31
N ILE A 143 9.92 0.16 10.08
CA ILE A 143 10.91 0.29 9.01
C ILE A 143 11.70 1.57 9.28
N CYS A 144 13.01 1.43 9.51
CA CYS A 144 13.94 2.53 9.66
C CYS A 144 14.90 2.55 8.46
N VAL A 145 15.10 3.73 7.88
CA VAL A 145 15.82 3.91 6.60
C VAL A 145 17.00 4.84 6.79
N LYS A 146 18.17 4.44 6.31
CA LYS A 146 19.35 5.28 6.23
C LYS A 146 19.92 5.25 4.82
N GLY A 147 20.19 6.42 4.26
CA GLY A 147 20.72 6.53 2.90
C GLY A 147 20.83 7.98 2.44
N PRO A 148 21.50 8.22 1.30
CA PRO A 148 21.73 9.58 0.79
C PRO A 148 20.45 10.31 0.37
N GLN A 149 19.35 9.60 0.15
CA GLN A 149 18.07 10.15 -0.23
C GLN A 149 17.20 10.57 0.97
N VAL A 150 17.58 10.22 2.20
CA VAL A 150 16.90 10.65 3.41
C VAL A 150 17.03 12.15 3.58
N MET A 151 15.93 12.82 3.90
CA MET A 151 15.91 14.27 4.14
C MET A 151 16.87 14.68 5.26
N GLN A 152 17.31 15.92 5.23
CA GLN A 152 18.10 16.49 6.35
C GLN A 152 17.25 16.83 7.56
N GLY A 153 15.94 17.03 7.38
CA GLY A 153 14.99 17.33 8.44
C GLY A 153 13.76 18.08 7.94
N TYR A 154 12.85 18.33 8.85
CA TYR A 154 11.65 19.12 8.59
C TYR A 154 11.97 20.62 8.70
N TRP A 155 11.48 21.40 7.73
CA TRP A 155 11.71 22.83 7.66
C TRP A 155 11.22 23.57 8.92
N ASN A 156 12.12 24.28 9.60
CA ASN A 156 11.85 25.02 10.83
C ASN A 156 11.18 24.18 11.96
N ASN A 157 11.47 22.88 12.00
CA ASN A 157 10.92 21.99 13.02
C ASN A 157 11.98 20.97 13.46
N GLU A 158 12.90 21.43 14.32
CA GLU A 158 13.99 20.61 14.84
C GLU A 158 13.50 19.49 15.77
N GLU A 159 12.41 19.72 16.50
CA GLU A 159 11.83 18.74 17.42
C GLU A 159 11.32 17.53 16.63
N ALA A 160 10.45 17.76 15.64
CA ALA A 160 9.97 16.69 14.76
C ALA A 160 11.11 16.01 14.00
N THR A 161 12.18 16.74 13.64
CA THR A 161 13.36 16.16 13.00
C THR A 161 14.10 15.19 13.93
N LYS A 162 14.32 15.54 15.18
CA LYS A 162 14.96 14.68 16.19
C LYS A 162 14.11 13.46 16.55
N GLU A 163 12.79 13.59 16.51
CA GLU A 163 11.89 12.44 16.68
C GLU A 163 11.94 11.48 15.49
N ALA A 164 12.01 12.02 14.27
CA ALA A 164 11.97 11.24 13.04
C ALA A 164 13.32 10.60 12.67
N ILE A 165 14.46 11.26 12.97
CA ILE A 165 15.79 10.75 12.64
C ILE A 165 16.56 10.50 13.93
N ASP A 166 16.99 9.26 14.12
CA ASP A 166 17.73 8.88 15.32
C ASP A 166 19.23 9.30 15.26
N GLU A 167 19.94 9.08 16.39
CA GLU A 167 21.36 9.43 16.50
C GLU A 167 22.28 8.64 15.55
N GLU A 168 21.83 7.47 15.07
CA GLU A 168 22.55 6.65 14.08
C GLU A 168 22.29 7.13 12.64
N GLY A 169 21.38 8.09 12.44
CA GLY A 169 20.96 8.63 11.14
C GLY A 169 19.90 7.80 10.43
N PHE A 170 19.18 6.94 11.14
CA PHE A 170 18.02 6.24 10.58
C PHE A 170 16.75 7.08 10.71
N PHE A 171 16.08 7.27 9.60
CA PHE A 171 14.75 7.86 9.55
C PHE A 171 13.69 6.81 9.90
N LYS A 172 12.86 7.07 10.90
CA LYS A 172 11.71 6.26 11.30
C LYS A 172 10.53 6.59 10.41
N THR A 173 10.12 5.61 9.60
CA THR A 173 9.10 5.86 8.56
C THR A 173 7.67 5.95 9.11
N GLY A 174 7.43 5.43 10.30
CA GLY A 174 6.07 5.22 10.83
C GLY A 174 5.31 4.09 10.12
N ASP A 175 5.96 3.34 9.24
CA ASP A 175 5.39 2.15 8.60
C ASP A 175 5.96 0.89 9.27
N ILE A 176 5.09 -0.06 9.55
CA ILE A 176 5.47 -1.39 10.09
C ILE A 176 5.70 -2.32 8.91
N GLY A 177 6.78 -3.06 8.96
CA GLY A 177 7.12 -4.02 7.91
C GLY A 177 7.97 -5.17 8.40
N THR A 178 8.26 -6.07 7.47
CA THR A 178 9.15 -7.21 7.68
C THR A 178 10.21 -7.25 6.60
N LEU A 179 11.34 -7.88 6.91
CA LEU A 179 12.42 -8.16 5.96
C LEU A 179 12.60 -9.67 5.86
N ASN A 180 12.39 -10.25 4.67
CA ASN A 180 12.57 -11.70 4.49
C ASN A 180 14.07 -12.09 4.35
N SER A 181 14.34 -13.41 4.19
CA SER A 181 15.70 -13.94 4.04
C SER A 181 16.44 -13.37 2.83
N ASP A 182 15.72 -13.06 1.76
CA ASP A 182 16.29 -12.59 0.48
C ASP A 182 16.45 -11.07 0.44
N GLY A 183 16.06 -10.38 1.52
CA GLY A 183 16.17 -8.92 1.63
C GLY A 183 14.96 -8.14 1.08
N PHE A 184 13.88 -8.81 0.69
CA PHE A 184 12.66 -8.13 0.27
C PHE A 184 11.91 -7.55 1.47
N ILE A 185 11.40 -6.33 1.29
CA ILE A 185 10.61 -5.61 2.27
C ILE A 185 9.13 -5.86 2.00
N LYS A 186 8.37 -6.19 3.05
CA LYS A 186 6.91 -6.24 3.03
C LYS A 186 6.37 -5.18 3.99
N ILE A 187 5.50 -4.30 3.50
CA ILE A 187 4.73 -3.40 4.35
C ILE A 187 3.60 -4.22 5.00
N VAL A 188 3.46 -4.10 6.30
CA VAL A 188 2.37 -4.72 7.07
C VAL A 188 1.28 -3.71 7.32
N ASP A 189 1.63 -2.56 7.93
CA ASP A 189 0.67 -1.48 8.22
C ASP A 189 1.39 -0.17 8.58
N ARG A 190 0.60 0.82 8.99
CA ARG A 190 1.12 2.03 9.61
C ARG A 190 1.10 1.92 11.13
N LYS A 191 2.18 2.32 11.77
CA LYS A 191 2.32 2.32 13.23
C LYS A 191 1.16 3.03 13.94
N LYS A 192 0.73 4.18 13.41
CA LYS A 192 -0.38 4.98 13.95
C LYS A 192 -1.77 4.37 13.74
N ASP A 193 -1.90 3.40 12.84
CA ASP A 193 -3.17 2.73 12.54
C ASP A 193 -3.25 1.35 13.20
N MET A 194 -2.15 0.86 13.79
CA MET A 194 -2.09 -0.36 14.58
C MET A 194 -3.06 -0.29 15.77
N ILE A 195 -3.76 -1.38 16.02
CA ILE A 195 -4.75 -1.53 17.08
C ILE A 195 -4.15 -2.37 18.19
N LEU A 196 -4.21 -1.92 19.42
CA LEU A 196 -3.64 -2.63 20.57
C LEU A 196 -4.73 -3.37 21.34
N VAL A 197 -4.99 -4.62 20.99
CA VAL A 197 -6.04 -5.46 21.61
C VAL A 197 -5.42 -6.34 22.70
N SER A 198 -5.69 -6.08 23.98
CA SER A 198 -5.14 -6.83 25.13
C SER A 198 -3.61 -6.99 25.10
N GLY A 199 -2.89 -5.96 24.60
CA GLY A 199 -1.43 -5.98 24.46
C GLY A 199 -0.92 -6.68 23.20
N PHE A 200 -1.80 -7.16 22.31
CA PHE A 200 -1.44 -7.73 21.03
C PHE A 200 -1.58 -6.69 19.91
N ASN A 201 -0.55 -6.58 19.07
CA ASN A 201 -0.58 -5.73 17.90
C ASN A 201 -1.48 -6.35 16.83
N VAL A 202 -2.53 -5.64 16.44
CA VAL A 202 -3.43 -6.01 15.35
C VAL A 202 -3.27 -4.99 14.23
N TYR A 203 -3.02 -5.48 13.05
CA TYR A 203 -2.77 -4.66 11.86
C TYR A 203 -4.03 -4.60 10.99
N PRO A 204 -4.64 -3.41 10.82
CA PRO A 204 -5.81 -3.22 9.99
C PRO A 204 -5.73 -3.86 8.61
N ASN A 205 -4.62 -3.67 7.90
CA ASN A 205 -4.45 -4.22 6.55
C ASN A 205 -4.58 -5.75 6.52
N GLU A 206 -4.09 -6.46 7.54
CA GLU A 206 -4.21 -7.93 7.60
C GLU A 206 -5.67 -8.39 7.66
N ILE A 207 -6.49 -7.64 8.39
CA ILE A 207 -7.93 -7.93 8.49
C ILE A 207 -8.63 -7.56 7.19
N GLU A 208 -8.36 -6.37 6.67
CA GLU A 208 -8.95 -5.86 5.43
C GLU A 208 -8.66 -6.77 4.23
N ASP A 209 -7.42 -7.26 4.12
CA ASP A 209 -7.01 -8.17 3.04
C ASP A 209 -7.82 -9.47 3.06
N VAL A 210 -7.98 -10.10 4.23
CA VAL A 210 -8.74 -11.34 4.37
C VAL A 210 -10.24 -11.11 4.16
N VAL A 211 -10.80 -10.05 4.76
CA VAL A 211 -12.24 -9.73 4.62
C VAL A 211 -12.59 -9.39 3.16
N SER A 212 -11.69 -8.75 2.43
CA SER A 212 -11.87 -8.42 1.01
C SER A 212 -11.89 -9.65 0.08
N LEU A 213 -11.54 -10.84 0.58
CA LEU A 213 -11.70 -12.11 -0.17
C LEU A 213 -13.12 -12.66 -0.11
N HIS A 214 -13.96 -12.14 0.77
CA HIS A 214 -15.35 -12.56 0.86
C HIS A 214 -16.13 -12.14 -0.41
N PRO A 215 -16.86 -13.06 -1.09
CA PRO A 215 -17.45 -12.80 -2.41
C PRO A 215 -18.52 -11.70 -2.42
N GLU A 216 -19.13 -11.42 -1.28
CA GLU A 216 -20.17 -10.42 -1.15
C GLU A 216 -19.70 -9.08 -0.56
N ILE A 217 -18.38 -8.90 -0.39
CA ILE A 217 -17.77 -7.66 0.10
C ILE A 217 -17.01 -6.98 -1.04
N ILE A 218 -17.33 -5.71 -1.27
CA ILE A 218 -16.63 -4.87 -2.27
C ILE A 218 -15.37 -4.30 -1.67
N GLU A 219 -15.48 -3.71 -0.47
CA GLU A 219 -14.38 -3.05 0.23
C GLU A 219 -14.56 -3.22 1.74
N ALA A 220 -13.45 -3.23 2.45
CA ALA A 220 -13.42 -3.23 3.89
C ALA A 220 -12.34 -2.27 4.41
N ALA A 221 -12.60 -1.67 5.57
CA ALA A 221 -11.60 -0.92 6.32
C ALA A 221 -11.82 -1.14 7.81
N CYS A 222 -10.75 -1.21 8.60
CA CYS A 222 -10.90 -1.32 10.04
C CYS A 222 -10.08 -0.27 10.81
N ILE A 223 -10.57 0.04 12.00
CA ILE A 223 -9.95 0.96 12.96
C ILE A 223 -9.99 0.36 14.36
N GLY A 224 -9.13 0.86 15.25
CA GLY A 224 -9.26 0.69 16.68
C GLY A 224 -10.32 1.62 17.25
N VAL A 225 -11.11 1.11 18.17
CA VAL A 225 -12.02 1.87 19.02
C VAL A 225 -11.76 1.50 20.48
N ASP A 226 -11.97 2.45 21.40
CA ASP A 226 -11.79 2.21 22.83
C ASP A 226 -12.68 1.06 23.31
N ASP A 227 -12.11 0.17 24.15
CA ASP A 227 -12.81 -0.96 24.75
C ASP A 227 -12.34 -1.16 26.20
N GLU A 228 -13.30 -1.14 27.13
CA GLU A 228 -13.00 -1.22 28.57
C GLU A 228 -12.26 -2.49 29.00
N LYS A 229 -12.41 -3.60 28.25
CA LYS A 229 -11.83 -4.90 28.62
C LYS A 229 -10.49 -5.16 27.95
N THR A 230 -10.31 -4.66 26.73
CA THR A 230 -9.15 -4.98 25.89
C THR A 230 -8.25 -3.79 25.60
N GLY A 231 -8.57 -2.60 26.14
CA GLY A 231 -7.94 -1.34 25.78
C GLY A 231 -8.51 -0.81 24.48
N GLU A 232 -8.23 -1.48 23.38
CA GLU A 232 -8.89 -1.24 22.09
C GLU A 232 -9.58 -2.52 21.59
N ALA A 233 -10.52 -2.32 20.67
CA ALA A 233 -11.19 -3.38 19.91
C ALA A 233 -11.20 -3.02 18.43
N VAL A 234 -11.22 -4.04 17.57
CA VAL A 234 -11.35 -3.87 16.13
C VAL A 234 -12.79 -3.52 15.78
N LYS A 235 -12.98 -2.40 15.07
CA LYS A 235 -14.23 -2.04 14.39
C LYS A 235 -14.02 -2.11 12.88
N LEU A 236 -14.84 -2.92 12.21
CA LEU A 236 -14.79 -3.19 10.78
C LEU A 236 -15.91 -2.44 10.06
N PHE A 237 -15.56 -1.66 9.04
CA PHE A 237 -16.47 -1.04 8.10
C PHE A 237 -16.49 -1.86 6.82
N VAL A 238 -17.68 -2.16 6.31
CA VAL A 238 -17.88 -3.03 5.16
C VAL A 238 -18.77 -2.36 4.12
N VAL A 239 -18.29 -2.31 2.88
CA VAL A 239 -19.10 -2.00 1.70
C VAL A 239 -19.46 -3.33 1.03
N LYS A 240 -20.74 -3.66 1.01
CA LYS A 240 -21.25 -4.93 0.49
C LYS A 240 -21.90 -4.79 -0.88
N ASN A 241 -21.82 -5.84 -1.71
CA ASN A 241 -22.54 -5.92 -2.98
C ASN A 241 -23.89 -6.64 -2.86
N ASN A 242 -24.06 -7.44 -1.80
CA ASN A 242 -25.32 -8.11 -1.50
C ASN A 242 -26.02 -7.43 -0.33
N PRO A 243 -27.22 -6.79 -0.52
CA PRO A 243 -27.94 -6.15 0.56
C PRO A 243 -28.33 -7.09 1.71
N SER A 244 -28.48 -8.42 1.45
CA SER A 244 -28.86 -9.40 2.46
C SER A 244 -27.70 -9.86 3.36
N LEU A 245 -26.42 -9.57 3.01
CA LEU A 245 -25.29 -9.91 3.85
C LEU A 245 -25.43 -9.28 5.23
N SER A 246 -25.48 -10.10 6.26
CA SER A 246 -25.63 -9.70 7.66
C SER A 246 -24.29 -9.52 8.38
N ALA A 247 -24.32 -8.79 9.50
CA ALA A 247 -23.12 -8.63 10.34
C ALA A 247 -22.68 -9.95 10.98
N ASP A 248 -23.63 -10.85 11.28
CA ASP A 248 -23.33 -12.15 11.86
C ASP A 248 -22.58 -13.05 10.87
N GLU A 249 -22.94 -13.06 9.58
CA GLU A 249 -22.23 -13.80 8.54
C GLU A 249 -20.80 -13.28 8.35
N VAL A 250 -20.61 -11.96 8.34
CA VAL A 250 -19.26 -11.37 8.29
C VAL A 250 -18.46 -11.70 9.55
N MET A 251 -19.11 -11.70 10.72
CA MET A 251 -18.49 -12.05 11.98
C MET A 251 -18.04 -13.51 11.99
N ASP A 252 -18.86 -14.43 11.51
CA ASP A 252 -18.54 -15.86 11.43
C ASP A 252 -17.38 -16.08 10.45
N TYR A 253 -17.40 -15.41 9.30
CA TYR A 253 -16.28 -15.42 8.37
C TYR A 253 -14.97 -14.95 9.04
N CYS A 254 -15.04 -13.88 9.85
CA CYS A 254 -13.87 -13.41 10.59
C CYS A 254 -13.39 -14.41 11.65
N ARG A 255 -14.31 -15.09 12.36
CA ARG A 255 -13.97 -16.12 13.35
C ARG A 255 -13.27 -17.32 12.73
N ASP A 256 -13.66 -17.70 11.52
CA ASP A 256 -13.06 -18.84 10.80
C ASP A 256 -11.64 -18.51 10.28
N ASN A 257 -11.33 -17.23 10.07
CA ASN A 257 -10.08 -16.82 9.45
C ASN A 257 -9.07 -16.14 10.41
N PHE A 258 -9.51 -15.73 11.63
CA PHE A 258 -8.65 -14.99 12.56
C PHE A 258 -8.57 -15.63 13.93
N THR A 259 -7.45 -15.37 14.61
CA THR A 259 -7.34 -15.62 16.06
C THR A 259 -8.19 -14.63 16.84
N GLY A 260 -8.70 -15.02 18.00
CA GLY A 260 -9.75 -14.30 18.75
C GLY A 260 -9.52 -12.80 18.96
N TYR A 261 -8.27 -12.36 19.21
CA TYR A 261 -7.96 -10.95 19.42
C TYR A 261 -8.00 -10.10 18.13
N LYS A 262 -7.97 -10.74 16.95
CA LYS A 262 -8.10 -10.09 15.64
C LYS A 262 -9.54 -10.03 15.14
N VAL A 263 -10.44 -10.80 15.73
CA VAL A 263 -11.85 -10.82 15.33
C VAL A 263 -12.48 -9.47 15.67
N PRO A 264 -13.15 -8.79 14.73
CA PRO A 264 -13.82 -7.53 15.00
C PRO A 264 -14.88 -7.68 16.10
N LYS A 265 -14.97 -6.72 17.01
CA LYS A 265 -16.10 -6.63 17.95
C LYS A 265 -17.29 -5.89 17.38
N HIS A 266 -17.03 -5.00 16.42
CA HIS A 266 -18.05 -4.16 15.80
C HIS A 266 -17.95 -4.28 14.28
N ILE A 267 -19.10 -4.43 13.63
CA ILE A 267 -19.21 -4.40 12.17
C ILE A 267 -20.24 -3.34 11.82
N GLU A 268 -19.88 -2.45 10.91
CA GLU A 268 -20.73 -1.39 10.40
C GLU A 268 -20.76 -1.46 8.86
N PHE A 269 -21.97 -1.52 8.28
CA PHE A 269 -22.15 -1.42 6.85
C PHE A 269 -22.27 0.04 6.43
N ILE A 270 -21.53 0.42 5.41
CA ILE A 270 -21.54 1.77 4.84
C ILE A 270 -21.65 1.68 3.33
N ASP A 271 -22.17 2.73 2.69
CA ASP A 271 -22.35 2.77 1.24
C ASP A 271 -21.01 2.91 0.50
N GLU A 272 -20.08 3.68 1.06
CA GLU A 272 -18.73 3.86 0.50
C GLU A 272 -17.71 4.20 1.59
N LEU A 273 -16.45 3.79 1.39
CA LEU A 273 -15.34 4.18 2.25
C LEU A 273 -14.89 5.62 1.93
N PRO A 274 -14.58 6.45 2.94
CA PRO A 274 -14.00 7.77 2.70
C PRO A 274 -12.61 7.63 2.06
N LYS A 275 -12.40 8.31 0.92
CA LYS A 275 -11.15 8.21 0.14
C LYS A 275 -10.55 9.58 -0.15
N SER A 276 -9.23 9.64 -0.20
CA SER A 276 -8.49 10.78 -0.69
C SER A 276 -8.66 10.98 -2.21
N ASN A 277 -8.18 12.12 -2.72
CA ASN A 277 -8.19 12.41 -4.16
C ASN A 277 -7.43 11.38 -5.02
N VAL A 278 -6.54 10.60 -4.42
CA VAL A 278 -5.79 9.52 -5.08
C VAL A 278 -6.35 8.13 -4.77
N GLY A 279 -7.57 8.04 -4.23
CA GLY A 279 -8.27 6.77 -3.97
C GLY A 279 -7.81 6.00 -2.72
N LYS A 280 -7.02 6.61 -1.83
CA LYS A 280 -6.57 5.99 -0.58
C LYS A 280 -7.62 6.15 0.52
N VAL A 281 -7.96 5.06 1.21
CA VAL A 281 -8.89 5.08 2.35
C VAL A 281 -8.38 6.02 3.45
N LEU A 282 -9.27 6.90 3.92
CA LEU A 282 -9.02 7.87 4.98
C LEU A 282 -9.54 7.34 6.32
N ARG A 283 -8.77 6.45 6.99
CA ARG A 283 -9.17 5.88 8.29
C ARG A 283 -9.44 6.94 9.36
N ARG A 284 -8.81 8.12 9.23
CA ARG A 284 -9.11 9.24 10.13
C ARG A 284 -10.59 9.64 10.11
N SER A 285 -11.20 9.68 8.92
CA SER A 285 -12.62 10.03 8.77
C SER A 285 -13.59 8.91 9.21
N LEU A 286 -13.08 7.72 9.51
CA LEU A 286 -13.85 6.62 10.11
C LEU A 286 -13.83 6.65 11.65
N ARG A 287 -12.97 7.48 12.25
CA ARG A 287 -12.83 7.65 13.70
C ARG A 287 -13.70 8.79 14.24
N GLU A 288 -14.21 9.65 13.37
CA GLU A 288 -15.12 10.77 13.65
C GLU A 288 -16.58 10.28 13.63
#